data_e4bbf5a8d492beeb9fcb16e5e879d445
#
_entry.id   e4bbf5a8d492beeb9fcb16e5e879d445
#
_cell.length_a   1.000
_cell.length_b   1.000
_cell.length_c   1.000
_cell.angle_alpha   90.00
_cell.angle_beta   90.00
_cell.angle_gamma   90.00
#
_symmetry.space_group_name_H-M   'P 1'
#
loop_
_entity.id
_entity.type
_entity.pdbx_description
1 polymer ?
#
loop_
_entity_poly.entity_id
_entity_poly.type
_entity_poly.pdbx_seq_one_letter_code
_entity_poly.pdbx_strand_id
1 'polypeptide(L)'
;PQADGHTLVIPKFAAQTLLDIPADELSHTMTTVQKVMSALKSTLAVEGVVLMQLNGAAAGQTVPHLHFHLIPAHLRTLKAHGAEQGDMALIKAQAAELAAALA
;
A
#
# COMPACT_ATOMS: atom_id res chain seq x y z
N PRO A 1 -1.80 11.91 1.84
CA PRO A 1 -1.82 10.84 0.83
C PRO A 1 -1.24 11.27 -0.50
N GLN A 2 -0.68 10.32 -1.21
CA GLN A 2 -0.02 10.55 -2.48
C GLN A 2 -0.99 10.83 -3.61
N ALA A 3 -2.18 10.32 -3.51
CA ALA A 3 -3.19 10.43 -4.54
C ALA A 3 -4.57 10.39 -3.91
N ASP A 4 -5.55 10.90 -4.62
CA ASP A 4 -6.93 10.83 -4.17
C ASP A 4 -7.33 9.36 -4.05
N GLY A 5 -7.98 9.02 -2.96
CA GLY A 5 -8.41 7.66 -2.72
C GLY A 5 -7.36 6.74 -2.14
N HIS A 6 -6.20 7.28 -1.77
CA HIS A 6 -5.16 6.48 -1.17
C HIS A 6 -5.69 5.91 0.14
N THR A 7 -5.70 4.61 0.23
CA THR A 7 -6.35 3.90 1.32
C THR A 7 -5.39 2.92 1.97
N LEU A 8 -5.56 2.73 3.29
CA LEU A 8 -4.75 1.79 4.02
C LEU A 8 -5.64 0.71 4.60
N VAL A 9 -5.20 -0.51 4.49
CA VAL A 9 -5.85 -1.64 5.17
C VAL A 9 -4.90 -2.13 6.26
N ILE A 10 -5.37 -2.11 7.49
CA ILE A 10 -4.57 -2.43 8.66
C ILE A 10 -5.25 -3.56 9.43
N PRO A 11 -4.60 -4.74 9.56
CA PRO A 11 -5.20 -5.81 10.34
C PRO A 11 -5.28 -5.41 11.82
N LYS A 12 -6.31 -5.86 12.50
CA LYS A 12 -6.44 -5.64 13.94
C LYS A 12 -5.48 -6.52 14.72
N PHE A 13 -5.02 -7.61 14.10
CA PHE A 13 -4.04 -8.49 14.73
C PHE A 13 -2.73 -7.73 14.89
N ALA A 14 -2.10 -7.85 16.06
CA ALA A 14 -0.85 -7.14 16.36
C ALA A 14 0.34 -7.84 15.69
N ALA A 15 0.68 -7.41 14.50
CA ALA A 15 1.85 -7.90 13.76
C ALA A 15 2.65 -6.71 13.23
N GLN A 16 3.97 -6.79 13.30
CA GLN A 16 4.82 -5.73 12.79
C GLN A 16 5.01 -5.86 11.28
N THR A 17 5.22 -7.07 10.81
CA THR A 17 5.49 -7.35 9.39
C THR A 17 4.64 -8.51 8.90
N LEU A 18 4.73 -8.76 7.61
CA LEU A 18 4.04 -9.88 6.98
C LEU A 18 4.52 -11.23 7.53
N LEU A 19 5.74 -11.28 8.07
CA LEU A 19 6.29 -12.50 8.63
C LEU A 19 5.64 -12.87 9.96
N ASP A 20 5.01 -11.91 10.62
CA ASP A 20 4.51 -12.10 11.97
C ASP A 20 3.02 -12.41 12.06
N ILE A 21 2.30 -12.30 10.96
CA ILE A 21 0.86 -12.50 10.96
C ILE A 21 0.51 -13.96 10.64
N PRO A 22 -0.40 -14.59 11.40
CA PRO A 22 -0.85 -15.94 11.09
C PRO A 22 -1.60 -16.00 9.76
N ALA A 23 -1.54 -17.13 9.10
CA ALA A 23 -2.12 -17.31 7.77
C ALA A 23 -3.64 -17.04 7.72
N ASP A 24 -4.38 -17.44 8.74
CA ASP A 24 -5.82 -17.19 8.78
C ASP A 24 -6.14 -15.69 8.93
N GLU A 25 -5.36 -14.97 9.73
CA GLU A 25 -5.52 -13.53 9.89
C GLU A 25 -5.12 -12.81 8.61
N LEU A 26 -4.07 -13.28 7.94
CA LEU A 26 -3.65 -12.71 6.66
C LEU A 26 -4.73 -12.91 5.60
N SER A 27 -5.31 -14.10 5.53
CA SER A 27 -6.39 -14.40 4.59
C SER A 27 -7.58 -13.44 4.79
N HIS A 28 -7.93 -13.18 6.04
CA HIS A 28 -9.00 -12.26 6.38
C HIS A 28 -8.66 -10.84 5.91
N THR A 29 -7.46 -10.42 6.16
CA THR A 29 -6.96 -9.09 5.75
C THR A 29 -6.96 -8.95 4.23
N MET A 30 -6.50 -9.97 3.51
CA MET A 30 -6.46 -9.91 2.05
C MET A 30 -7.86 -9.90 1.43
N THR A 31 -8.83 -10.53 2.06
CA THR A 31 -10.22 -10.42 1.63
C THR A 31 -10.70 -8.96 1.72
N THR A 32 -10.32 -8.27 2.78
CA THR A 32 -10.63 -6.84 2.93
C THR A 32 -9.91 -6.03 1.86
N VAL A 33 -8.65 -6.33 1.58
CA VAL A 33 -7.88 -5.66 0.52
C VAL A 33 -8.59 -5.79 -0.82
N GLN A 34 -9.07 -6.99 -1.16
CA GLN A 34 -9.80 -7.21 -2.41
C GLN A 34 -11.06 -6.36 -2.49
N LYS A 35 -11.83 -6.29 -1.41
CA LYS A 35 -13.07 -5.51 -1.37
C LYS A 35 -12.79 -4.02 -1.53
N VAL A 36 -11.81 -3.52 -0.82
CA VAL A 36 -11.43 -2.10 -0.88
C VAL A 36 -10.91 -1.75 -2.27
N MET A 37 -10.07 -2.61 -2.84
CA MET A 37 -9.52 -2.39 -4.17
C MET A 37 -10.63 -2.32 -5.23
N SER A 38 -11.59 -3.23 -5.15
CA SER A 38 -12.74 -3.24 -6.05
C SER A 38 -13.57 -1.96 -5.93
N ALA A 39 -13.80 -1.51 -4.69
CA ALA A 39 -14.54 -0.28 -4.44
C ALA A 39 -13.80 0.95 -4.98
N LEU A 40 -12.48 1.00 -4.82
CA LEU A 40 -11.68 2.11 -5.34
C LEU A 40 -11.75 2.17 -6.87
N LYS A 41 -11.65 1.03 -7.53
CA LYS A 41 -11.72 1.00 -8.98
C LYS A 41 -13.07 1.49 -9.51
N SER A 42 -14.15 1.03 -8.92
CA SER A 42 -15.49 1.44 -9.40
C SER A 42 -15.84 2.86 -9.01
N THR A 43 -15.47 3.29 -7.80
CA THR A 43 -15.84 4.62 -7.30
C THR A 43 -15.04 5.72 -7.99
N LEU A 44 -13.74 5.51 -8.20
CA LEU A 44 -12.86 6.51 -8.76
C LEU A 44 -12.61 6.34 -10.25
N ALA A 45 -13.13 5.28 -10.84
CA ALA A 45 -12.95 4.98 -12.27
C ALA A 45 -11.48 4.97 -12.68
N VAL A 46 -10.61 4.44 -11.80
CA VAL A 46 -9.17 4.38 -12.09
C VAL A 46 -8.83 3.13 -12.89
N GLU A 47 -7.76 3.20 -13.67
CA GLU A 47 -7.32 2.09 -14.51
C GLU A 47 -6.70 0.96 -13.72
N GLY A 48 -6.08 1.26 -12.60
CA GLY A 48 -5.44 0.27 -11.76
C GLY A 48 -5.28 0.74 -10.33
N VAL A 49 -4.82 -0.16 -9.47
CA VAL A 49 -4.52 0.14 -8.07
C VAL A 49 -3.18 -0.49 -7.74
N VAL A 50 -2.28 0.31 -7.20
CA VAL A 50 -1.00 -0.19 -6.70
C VAL A 50 -1.23 -0.73 -5.30
N LEU A 51 -0.82 -1.97 -5.07
CA LEU A 51 -0.82 -2.56 -3.74
C LEU A 51 0.64 -2.58 -3.27
N MET A 52 0.91 -1.99 -2.11
CA MET A 52 2.27 -1.92 -1.59
C MET A 52 2.30 -2.23 -0.10
N GLN A 53 3.32 -2.97 0.31
CA GLN A 53 3.52 -3.33 1.70
C GLN A 53 5.03 -3.49 1.93
N LEU A 54 5.54 -2.95 3.03
CA LEU A 54 6.97 -2.94 3.32
C LEU A 54 7.25 -3.63 4.64
N ASN A 55 8.29 -4.44 4.68
CA ASN A 55 8.65 -5.23 5.86
C ASN A 55 10.05 -4.88 6.35
N GLY A 56 10.10 -4.20 7.47
CA GLY A 56 11.36 -3.82 8.11
C GLY A 56 11.85 -2.44 7.70
N ALA A 57 12.63 -1.82 8.58
CA ALA A 57 13.12 -0.47 8.37
C ALA A 57 14.02 -0.36 7.12
N ALA A 58 14.80 -1.39 6.84
CA ALA A 58 15.68 -1.40 5.66
C ALA A 58 14.90 -1.40 4.36
N ALA A 59 13.65 -1.86 4.37
CA ALA A 59 12.77 -1.84 3.21
C ALA A 59 11.88 -0.60 3.15
N GLY A 60 12.01 0.30 4.12
CA GLY A 60 11.24 1.53 4.17
C GLY A 60 10.07 1.54 5.13
N GLN A 61 9.91 0.50 5.95
CA GLN A 61 8.84 0.47 6.94
C GLN A 61 9.19 1.40 8.09
N THR A 62 8.37 2.44 8.30
CA THR A 62 8.61 3.40 9.37
C THR A 62 7.60 3.26 10.52
N VAL A 63 6.45 2.65 10.27
CA VAL A 63 5.45 2.37 11.31
C VAL A 63 5.50 0.88 11.64
N PRO A 64 5.76 0.50 12.90
CA PRO A 64 5.93 -0.90 13.28
C PRO A 64 4.60 -1.65 13.47
N HIS A 65 3.73 -1.57 12.50
CA HIS A 65 2.48 -2.29 12.45
C HIS A 65 2.16 -2.59 10.99
N LEU A 66 1.88 -3.83 10.69
CA LEU A 66 1.60 -4.29 9.33
C LEU A 66 0.47 -3.47 8.70
N HIS A 67 0.70 -2.95 7.51
CA HIS A 67 -0.31 -2.21 6.79
C HIS A 67 -0.11 -2.36 5.28
N PHE A 68 -1.22 -2.30 4.56
CA PHE A 68 -1.22 -2.44 3.11
C PHE A 68 -1.72 -1.13 2.50
N HIS A 69 -0.97 -0.62 1.55
CA HIS A 69 -1.31 0.62 0.85
C HIS A 69 -2.02 0.29 -0.44
N LEU A 70 -3.15 0.94 -0.68
CA LEU A 70 -3.87 0.84 -1.94
C LEU A 70 -3.87 2.23 -2.58
N ILE A 71 -3.16 2.36 -3.68
CA ILE A 71 -2.94 3.64 -4.33
C ILE A 71 -3.58 3.62 -5.71
N PRO A 72 -4.68 4.37 -5.91
CA PRO A 72 -5.29 4.45 -7.23
C PRO A 72 -4.30 5.03 -8.23
N ALA A 73 -4.27 4.45 -9.42
CA ALA A 73 -3.29 4.84 -10.42
C ALA A 73 -3.86 4.83 -11.81
N HIS A 74 -3.39 5.76 -12.62
CA HIS A 74 -3.67 5.79 -14.03
C HIS A 74 -2.41 5.40 -14.78
N LEU A 75 -2.57 4.75 -15.91
CA LEU A 75 -1.46 4.26 -16.71
C LEU A 75 -0.42 5.35 -16.98
N ARG A 76 -0.88 6.55 -17.28
CA ARG A 76 0.02 7.66 -17.55
C ARG A 76 0.91 8.00 -16.35
N THR A 77 0.36 8.01 -15.16
CA THR A 77 1.11 8.27 -13.94
C THR A 77 2.14 7.19 -13.69
N LEU A 78 1.76 5.93 -13.86
CA LEU A 78 2.67 4.82 -13.66
C LEU A 78 3.81 4.82 -14.65
N LYS A 79 3.54 5.15 -15.91
CA LYS A 79 4.58 5.25 -16.94
C LYS A 79 5.58 6.37 -16.63
N ALA A 80 5.10 7.50 -16.15
CA ALA A 80 5.97 8.61 -15.78
C ALA A 80 6.89 8.20 -14.64
N HIS A 81 6.34 7.55 -13.61
CA HIS A 81 7.13 7.08 -12.51
C HIS A 81 8.12 5.99 -12.93
N GLY A 82 7.68 5.06 -13.76
CA GLY A 82 8.53 3.99 -14.26
C GLY A 82 9.69 4.49 -15.09
N ALA A 83 9.47 5.53 -15.87
CA ALA A 83 10.53 6.10 -16.69
C ALA A 83 11.63 6.73 -15.84
N GLU A 84 11.24 7.34 -14.73
CA GLU A 84 12.22 7.92 -13.84
C GLU A 84 12.90 6.90 -13.03
N GLN A 85 12.29 5.85 -12.87
CA GLN A 85 12.52 5.11 -11.81
C GLN A 85 12.68 3.78 -11.84
N GLY A 86 12.13 2.98 -12.18
CA GLY A 86 12.40 1.71 -11.69
C GLY A 86 13.07 1.81 -10.30
N ASP A 87 12.73 2.70 -9.47
CA ASP A 87 13.58 3.33 -8.65
C ASP A 87 13.13 3.07 -7.24
N MET A 88 13.93 2.39 -6.53
CA MET A 88 13.71 2.09 -5.12
C MET A 88 13.65 3.35 -4.27
N ALA A 89 14.35 4.40 -4.69
CA ALA A 89 14.34 5.65 -3.93
C ALA A 89 12.95 6.29 -3.95
N LEU A 90 12.27 6.27 -5.10
CA LEU A 90 10.92 6.82 -5.18
C LEU A 90 9.93 5.97 -4.40
N ILE A 91 10.06 4.65 -4.50
CA ILE A 91 9.21 3.75 -3.74
C ILE A 91 9.37 4.00 -2.24
N LYS A 92 10.61 4.16 -1.79
CA LYS A 92 10.88 4.47 -0.39
C LYS A 92 10.32 5.82 0.03
N ALA A 93 10.44 6.82 -0.83
CA ALA A 93 9.91 8.15 -0.55
C ALA A 93 8.38 8.11 -0.43
N GLN A 94 7.71 7.39 -1.33
CA GLN A 94 6.28 7.23 -1.27
C GLN A 94 5.85 6.49 0.00
N ALA A 95 6.57 5.43 0.35
CA ALA A 95 6.30 4.67 1.56
C ALA A 95 6.44 5.53 2.80
N ALA A 96 7.47 6.39 2.85
CA ALA A 96 7.69 7.29 3.97
C ALA A 96 6.57 8.32 4.10
N GLU A 97 6.08 8.86 2.98
CA GLU A 97 4.97 9.80 3.00
C GLU A 97 3.70 9.13 3.49
N LEU A 98 3.46 7.88 3.08
CA LEU A 98 2.31 7.12 3.51
C LEU A 98 2.37 6.80 5.00
N ALA A 99 3.52 6.40 5.46
CA ALA A 99 3.75 6.13 6.87
C ALA A 99 3.55 7.39 7.72
N ALA A 100 4.00 8.53 7.22
CA ALA A 100 3.80 9.82 7.90
C ALA A 100 2.31 10.17 7.99
N ALA A 101 1.54 9.84 6.97
CA ALA A 101 0.10 10.08 6.98
C ALA A 101 -0.63 9.19 7.98
N LEU A 102 -0.03 8.04 8.34
CA LEU A 102 -0.61 7.12 9.30
C LEU A 102 -0.30 7.52 10.74
N ALA A 103 0.79 8.20 10.93
CA ALA A 103 1.20 8.63 12.26
C ALA A 103 0.33 9.78 12.74
#